data_c1cf35d911a6bae1bfddf1d34d3f9897
#
_entry.id   c1cf35d911a6bae1bfddf1d34d3f9897
#
_cell.length_a   1.000
_cell.length_b   1.000
_cell.length_c   1.000
_cell.angle_alpha   90.00
_cell.angle_beta   90.00
_cell.angle_gamma   90.00
#
_symmetry.space_group_name_H-M   'P 1'
#
loop_
_entity.id
_entity.type
_entity.pdbx_description
1 polymer ?
#
loop_
_entity_poly.entity_id
_entity_poly.type
_entity_poly.pdbx_seq_one_letter_code
_entity_poly.pdbx_strand_id
1 'polypeptide(L)'
;MCYYLVKISVFIFFMLPTQVLSSDITLNELFFDDSKPYYLKVLDALPESAIIAVGPEDAENTIIEFMDYFCGYCKKIHPELISLAEKRNDTRVIFLQHPILSESSNLIAKMVVAANLQGKGWDLHHGLFTVKRSLTQQKLD
;
A
#
# COMPACT_ATOMS: atom_id res chain seq x y z
N MET A 1 -75.83 15.11 1.73
CA MET A 1 -75.29 13.70 1.78
C MET A 1 -73.97 13.76 1.10
N CYS A 2 -72.90 13.79 1.90
CA CYS A 2 -71.54 13.97 1.45
C CYS A 2 -70.82 12.62 1.53
N TYR A 3 -70.46 12.06 0.37
CA TYR A 3 -69.65 10.80 0.32
C TYR A 3 -68.20 11.16 0.39
N TYR A 4 -67.57 10.79 1.50
CA TYR A 4 -66.14 10.83 1.67
C TYR A 4 -65.50 9.63 0.96
N LEU A 5 -64.79 9.90 -0.14
CA LEU A 5 -63.93 8.91 -0.77
C LEU A 5 -62.59 8.88 -0.07
N VAL A 6 -62.37 7.87 0.74
CA VAL A 6 -61.06 7.56 1.33
C VAL A 6 -60.16 6.98 0.25
N LYS A 7 -59.19 7.76 -0.21
CA LYS A 7 -58.11 7.25 -1.06
C LYS A 7 -57.13 6.47 -0.19
N ILE A 8 -57.18 5.15 -0.30
CA ILE A 8 -56.15 4.25 0.27
C ILE A 8 -54.92 4.36 -0.64
N SER A 9 -53.92 5.11 -0.17
CA SER A 9 -52.61 5.16 -0.82
C SER A 9 -51.83 3.92 -0.40
N VAL A 10 -51.75 2.95 -1.30
CA VAL A 10 -50.90 1.75 -1.09
C VAL A 10 -49.47 2.17 -1.30
N PHE A 11 -48.73 2.39 -0.20
CA PHE A 11 -47.29 2.53 -0.22
C PHE A 11 -46.68 1.14 -0.53
N ILE A 12 -46.32 0.91 -1.79
CA ILE A 12 -45.49 -0.20 -2.19
C ILE A 12 -44.08 0.12 -1.74
N PHE A 13 -43.73 -0.39 -0.58
CA PHE A 13 -42.36 -0.38 -0.09
C PHE A 13 -41.53 -1.31 -0.98
N PHE A 14 -40.84 -0.73 -1.96
CA PHE A 14 -39.93 -1.44 -2.81
C PHE A 14 -38.74 -1.86 -1.92
N MET A 15 -38.78 -3.08 -1.38
CA MET A 15 -37.62 -3.72 -0.78
C MET A 15 -36.59 -3.94 -1.90
N LEU A 16 -35.72 -2.97 -2.10
CA LEU A 16 -34.47 -3.19 -2.81
C LEU A 16 -33.68 -4.22 -2.02
N PRO A 17 -33.31 -5.35 -2.63
CA PRO A 17 -32.34 -6.24 -1.97
C PRO A 17 -31.06 -5.44 -1.82
N THR A 18 -30.69 -5.11 -0.59
CA THR A 18 -29.34 -4.70 -0.25
C THR A 18 -28.44 -5.90 -0.56
N GLN A 19 -28.00 -5.98 -1.79
CA GLN A 19 -26.83 -6.79 -2.15
C GLN A 19 -25.64 -6.10 -1.46
N VAL A 20 -25.42 -6.50 -0.21
CA VAL A 20 -24.13 -6.31 0.42
C VAL A 20 -23.17 -7.07 -0.47
N LEU A 21 -22.44 -6.34 -1.32
CA LEU A 21 -21.26 -6.85 -1.97
C LEU A 21 -20.24 -7.12 -0.85
N SER A 22 -20.41 -8.25 -0.17
CA SER A 22 -19.37 -8.88 0.59
C SER A 22 -18.41 -9.45 -0.45
N SER A 23 -17.44 -8.64 -0.86
CA SER A 23 -16.26 -9.15 -1.52
C SER A 23 -15.38 -9.80 -0.44
N ASP A 24 -15.89 -10.87 0.15
CA ASP A 24 -15.07 -11.81 0.89
C ASP A 24 -14.15 -12.50 -0.13
N ILE A 25 -13.06 -11.80 -0.49
CA ILE A 25 -11.93 -12.44 -1.17
C ILE A 25 -11.47 -13.51 -0.20
N THR A 26 -11.82 -14.76 -0.50
CA THR A 26 -11.39 -15.86 0.35
C THR A 26 -9.88 -15.95 0.27
N LEU A 27 -9.21 -16.23 1.40
CA LEU A 27 -7.76 -16.45 1.42
C LEU A 27 -7.33 -17.48 0.37
N ASN A 28 -8.25 -18.39 0.01
CA ASN A 28 -8.03 -19.40 -1.01
C ASN A 28 -7.86 -18.78 -2.42
N GLU A 29 -8.69 -17.81 -2.80
CA GLU A 29 -8.57 -17.11 -4.10
C GLU A 29 -7.30 -16.25 -4.15
N LEU A 30 -6.92 -15.64 -3.02
CA LEU A 30 -5.72 -14.83 -2.95
C LEU A 30 -4.44 -15.67 -3.12
N PHE A 31 -4.40 -16.89 -2.58
CA PHE A 31 -3.19 -17.74 -2.57
C PHE A 31 -3.16 -18.82 -3.67
N PHE A 32 -4.31 -19.23 -4.23
CA PHE A 32 -4.40 -20.37 -5.14
C PHE A 32 -4.84 -20.00 -6.57
N ASP A 33 -5.00 -18.71 -6.88
CA ASP A 33 -5.15 -18.29 -8.27
C ASP A 33 -3.81 -18.39 -9.01
N ASP A 34 -3.58 -19.47 -9.73
CA ASP A 34 -2.35 -19.71 -10.50
C ASP A 34 -2.20 -18.79 -11.71
N SER A 35 -3.24 -18.02 -12.06
CA SER A 35 -3.21 -17.08 -13.20
C SER A 35 -2.39 -15.82 -12.89
N LYS A 36 -2.22 -15.47 -11.60
CA LYS A 36 -1.54 -14.24 -11.17
C LYS A 36 -0.21 -14.53 -10.46
N PRO A 37 0.90 -13.93 -10.87
CA PRO A 37 2.17 -14.07 -10.17
C PRO A 37 2.07 -13.71 -8.68
N TYR A 38 2.78 -14.46 -7.84
CA TYR A 38 2.69 -14.32 -6.38
C TYR A 38 2.97 -12.88 -5.89
N TYR A 39 3.95 -12.19 -6.47
CA TYR A 39 4.28 -10.83 -6.09
C TYR A 39 3.13 -9.84 -6.32
N LEU A 40 2.33 -10.05 -7.37
CA LEU A 40 1.14 -9.23 -7.61
C LEU A 40 0.05 -9.49 -6.56
N LYS A 41 -0.10 -10.75 -6.12
CA LYS A 41 -1.02 -11.08 -5.04
C LYS A 41 -0.65 -10.39 -3.73
N VAL A 42 0.66 -10.33 -3.43
CA VAL A 42 1.17 -9.61 -2.26
C VAL A 42 0.86 -8.11 -2.37
N LEU A 43 1.11 -7.50 -3.52
CA LEU A 43 0.84 -6.06 -3.73
C LEU A 43 -0.65 -5.73 -3.61
N ASP A 44 -1.53 -6.57 -4.17
CA ASP A 44 -2.98 -6.38 -4.09
C ASP A 44 -3.53 -6.52 -2.65
N ALA A 45 -2.86 -7.31 -1.82
CA ALA A 45 -3.25 -7.51 -0.42
C ALA A 45 -2.80 -6.35 0.49
N LEU A 46 -1.91 -5.47 0.02
CA LEU A 46 -1.39 -4.37 0.81
C LEU A 46 -2.25 -3.10 0.61
N PRO A 47 -2.47 -2.32 1.66
CA PRO A 47 -3.07 -1.00 1.50
C PRO A 47 -2.11 -0.10 0.70
N GLU A 48 -2.65 0.75 -0.15
CA GLU A 48 -1.87 1.69 -0.98
C GLU A 48 -0.90 2.55 -0.16
N SER A 49 -1.28 2.89 1.06
CA SER A 49 -0.43 3.65 2.00
C SER A 49 0.85 2.91 2.43
N ALA A 50 0.91 1.59 2.27
CA ALA A 50 2.11 0.80 2.57
C ALA A 50 3.09 0.72 1.39
N ILE A 51 2.68 1.20 0.20
CA ILE A 51 3.46 1.13 -1.03
C ILE A 51 4.18 2.44 -1.26
N ILE A 52 5.50 2.40 -1.34
CA ILE A 52 6.33 3.50 -1.81
C ILE A 52 6.96 3.04 -3.13
N ALA A 53 6.80 3.81 -4.18
CA ALA A 53 7.29 3.40 -5.50
C ALA A 53 7.91 4.55 -6.28
N VAL A 54 8.80 4.21 -7.21
CA VAL A 54 9.42 5.12 -8.18
C VAL A 54 9.43 4.44 -9.56
N GLY A 55 9.28 5.22 -10.60
CA GLY A 55 9.11 4.75 -11.98
C GLY A 55 7.66 4.67 -12.43
N PRO A 56 7.39 4.39 -13.72
CA PRO A 56 6.05 4.35 -14.29
C PRO A 56 5.17 3.28 -13.65
N GLU A 57 3.88 3.58 -13.52
CA GLU A 57 2.91 2.62 -12.95
C GLU A 57 2.69 1.39 -13.84
N ASP A 58 2.74 1.60 -15.14
CA ASP A 58 2.57 0.62 -16.21
C ASP A 58 3.89 0.01 -16.69
N ALA A 59 4.97 0.13 -15.92
CA ALA A 59 6.27 -0.40 -16.27
C ALA A 59 6.23 -1.92 -16.51
N GLU A 60 6.88 -2.37 -17.57
CA GLU A 60 6.97 -3.80 -17.94
C GLU A 60 7.71 -4.63 -16.87
N ASN A 61 8.70 -4.00 -16.23
CA ASN A 61 9.53 -4.65 -15.20
C ASN A 61 9.26 -4.04 -13.83
N THR A 62 8.99 -4.88 -12.84
CA THR A 62 8.81 -4.44 -11.46
C THR A 62 9.85 -5.09 -10.55
N ILE A 63 10.59 -4.26 -9.83
CA ILE A 63 11.52 -4.67 -8.77
C ILE A 63 10.84 -4.39 -7.44
N ILE A 64 10.79 -5.38 -6.54
CA ILE A 64 10.26 -5.22 -5.20
C ILE A 64 11.42 -5.40 -4.22
N GLU A 65 11.73 -4.37 -3.44
CA GLU A 65 12.68 -4.42 -2.35
C GLU A 65 11.93 -4.54 -1.02
N PHE A 66 12.14 -5.62 -0.29
CA PHE A 66 11.74 -5.74 1.12
C PHE A 66 12.84 -5.12 1.98
N MET A 67 12.57 -3.99 2.62
CA MET A 67 13.60 -3.16 3.23
C MET A 67 13.32 -2.81 4.70
N ASP A 68 14.40 -2.54 5.43
CA ASP A 68 14.37 -2.00 6.78
C ASP A 68 15.26 -0.74 6.84
N TYR A 69 14.80 0.33 7.48
CA TYR A 69 15.52 1.60 7.55
C TYR A 69 16.84 1.54 8.32
N PHE A 70 17.03 0.52 9.16
CA PHE A 70 18.30 0.26 9.85
C PHE A 70 19.21 -0.70 9.09
N CYS A 71 18.76 -1.24 7.96
CA CYS A 71 19.56 -2.14 7.13
C CYS A 71 20.61 -1.36 6.33
N GLY A 72 21.89 -1.60 6.64
CA GLY A 72 22.99 -0.94 5.93
C GLY A 72 23.09 -1.30 4.44
N TYR A 73 22.67 -2.51 4.06
CA TYR A 73 22.63 -2.94 2.66
C TYR A 73 21.48 -2.27 1.91
N CYS A 74 20.30 -2.16 2.52
CA CYS A 74 19.17 -1.42 1.94
C CYS A 74 19.56 0.05 1.70
N LYS A 75 20.23 0.68 2.68
CA LYS A 75 20.76 2.04 2.52
C LYS A 75 21.77 2.16 1.37
N LYS A 76 22.59 1.14 1.16
CA LYS A 76 23.59 1.14 0.09
C LYS A 76 22.98 0.98 -1.30
N ILE A 77 21.97 0.12 -1.44
CA ILE A 77 21.36 -0.18 -2.75
C ILE A 77 20.28 0.87 -3.16
N HIS A 78 19.72 1.59 -2.19
CA HIS A 78 18.65 2.55 -2.43
C HIS A 78 18.93 3.56 -3.56
N PRO A 79 20.09 4.28 -3.61
CA PRO A 79 20.38 5.20 -4.71
C PRO A 79 20.50 4.50 -6.07
N GLU A 80 20.97 3.26 -6.10
CA GLU A 80 21.11 2.48 -7.34
C GLU A 80 19.73 2.10 -7.89
N LEU A 81 18.81 1.68 -7.03
CA LEU A 81 17.44 1.34 -7.41
C LEU A 81 16.69 2.57 -7.94
N ILE A 82 16.83 3.73 -7.30
CA ILE A 82 16.25 4.98 -7.79
C ILE A 82 16.83 5.34 -9.15
N SER A 83 18.16 5.34 -9.28
CA SER A 83 18.84 5.65 -10.54
C SER A 83 18.42 4.70 -11.67
N LEU A 84 18.15 3.43 -11.35
CA LEU A 84 17.66 2.46 -12.32
C LEU A 84 16.25 2.84 -12.81
N ALA A 85 15.31 3.12 -11.90
CA ALA A 85 13.95 3.50 -12.24
C ALA A 85 13.87 4.84 -12.99
N GLU A 86 14.76 5.79 -12.67
CA GLU A 86 14.83 7.10 -13.35
C GLU A 86 15.39 7.01 -14.78
N LYS A 87 16.30 6.07 -15.02
CA LYS A 87 16.96 5.90 -16.33
C LYS A 87 16.19 4.98 -17.27
N ARG A 88 15.23 4.21 -16.76
CA ARG A 88 14.50 3.20 -17.53
C ARG A 88 12.99 3.44 -17.44
N ASN A 89 12.40 3.77 -18.57
CA ASN A 89 10.95 3.97 -18.68
C ASN A 89 10.14 2.65 -18.57
N ASP A 90 10.81 1.52 -18.63
CA ASP A 90 10.23 0.19 -18.55
C ASP A 90 10.37 -0.46 -17.16
N THR A 91 10.87 0.28 -16.17
CA THR A 91 11.18 -0.27 -14.86
C THR A 91 10.55 0.56 -13.75
N ARG A 92 9.83 -0.13 -12.86
CA ARG A 92 9.29 0.40 -11.60
C ARG A 92 9.97 -0.28 -10.42
N VAL A 93 10.30 0.48 -9.40
CA VAL A 93 10.80 -0.04 -8.11
C VAL A 93 9.76 0.24 -7.03
N ILE A 94 9.43 -0.80 -6.27
CA ILE A 94 8.51 -0.76 -5.14
C ILE A 94 9.29 -1.09 -3.88
N PHE A 95 9.23 -0.19 -2.90
CA PHE A 95 9.84 -0.36 -1.58
C PHE A 95 8.77 -0.83 -0.59
N LEU A 96 8.86 -2.08 -0.16
CA LEU A 96 7.99 -2.65 0.86
C LEU A 96 8.72 -2.71 2.20
N GLN A 97 8.08 -2.14 3.20
CA GLN A 97 8.66 -2.11 4.54
C GLN A 97 8.60 -3.49 5.19
N HIS A 98 9.75 -3.97 5.63
CA HIS A 98 9.91 -5.25 6.30
C HIS A 98 10.75 -5.03 7.59
N PRO A 99 10.16 -4.42 8.64
CA PRO A 99 10.86 -3.99 9.84
C PRO A 99 11.14 -5.18 10.76
N ILE A 100 12.30 -5.82 10.58
CA ILE A 100 12.70 -7.04 11.31
C ILE A 100 13.91 -6.85 12.22
N LEU A 101 14.62 -5.70 12.11
CA LEU A 101 15.89 -5.53 12.80
C LEU A 101 15.73 -5.02 14.24
N SER A 102 14.67 -4.24 14.54
CA SER A 102 14.46 -3.67 15.87
C SER A 102 13.03 -3.13 16.07
N GLU A 103 12.68 -2.83 17.33
CA GLU A 103 11.44 -2.09 17.66
C GLU A 103 11.41 -0.72 16.97
N SER A 104 12.55 -0.04 16.89
CA SER A 104 12.68 1.23 16.19
C SER A 104 12.42 1.10 14.68
N SER A 105 12.75 -0.04 14.08
CA SER A 105 12.38 -0.35 12.69
C SER A 105 10.86 -0.30 12.49
N ASN A 106 10.13 -0.93 13.41
CA ASN A 106 8.66 -0.94 13.39
C ASN A 106 8.08 0.48 13.53
N LEU A 107 8.65 1.28 14.44
CA LEU A 107 8.21 2.65 14.65
C LEU A 107 8.39 3.50 13.38
N ILE A 108 9.59 3.46 12.78
CA ILE A 108 9.88 4.22 11.56
C ILE A 108 8.99 3.74 10.39
N ALA A 109 8.79 2.44 10.24
CA ALA A 109 7.89 1.90 9.22
C ALA A 109 6.48 2.48 9.34
N LYS A 110 5.91 2.49 10.55
CA LYS A 110 4.60 3.11 10.82
C LYS A 110 4.59 4.61 10.53
N MET A 111 5.66 5.33 10.84
CA MET A 111 5.77 6.76 10.55
C MET A 111 5.75 7.02 9.05
N VAL A 112 6.42 6.20 8.24
CA VAL A 112 6.41 6.36 6.78
C VAL A 112 5.04 6.03 6.19
N VAL A 113 4.35 5.00 6.67
CA VAL A 113 2.95 4.72 6.28
C VAL A 113 2.04 5.91 6.63
N ALA A 114 2.18 6.46 7.83
CA ALA A 114 1.41 7.65 8.24
C ALA A 114 1.74 8.90 7.41
N ALA A 115 2.99 9.07 7.01
CA ALA A 115 3.41 10.12 6.09
C ALA A 115 2.83 9.90 4.68
N ASN A 116 2.78 8.65 4.22
CA ASN A 116 2.24 8.31 2.91
C ASN A 116 0.73 8.61 2.81
N LEU A 117 -0.03 8.38 3.87
CA LEU A 117 -1.44 8.80 3.97
C LEU A 117 -1.63 10.31 3.84
N GLN A 118 -0.57 11.11 4.05
CA GLN A 118 -0.55 12.56 3.92
C GLN A 118 0.14 13.04 2.63
N GLY A 119 0.45 12.13 1.69
CA GLY A 119 1.16 12.42 0.45
C GLY A 119 2.65 12.78 0.65
N LYS A 120 3.24 12.41 1.82
CA LYS A 120 4.65 12.67 2.20
C LYS A 120 5.48 11.40 2.36
N GLY A 121 4.95 10.27 1.92
CA GLY A 121 5.61 8.98 2.07
C GLY A 121 6.97 8.92 1.39
N TRP A 122 7.04 9.34 0.12
CA TRP A 122 8.28 9.39 -0.64
C TRP A 122 9.32 10.31 0.01
N ASP A 123 8.93 11.52 0.38
CA ASP A 123 9.85 12.50 0.98
C ASP A 123 10.51 11.95 2.24
N LEU A 124 9.70 11.33 3.12
CA LEU A 124 10.21 10.75 4.36
C LEU A 124 11.07 9.52 4.08
N HIS A 125 10.60 8.60 3.23
CA HIS A 125 11.32 7.39 2.84
C HIS A 125 12.72 7.72 2.29
N HIS A 126 12.77 8.57 1.27
CA HIS A 126 14.02 8.97 0.64
C HIS A 126 14.93 9.71 1.62
N GLY A 127 14.37 10.61 2.44
CA GLY A 127 15.10 11.33 3.47
C GLY A 127 15.78 10.40 4.48
N LEU A 128 15.09 9.37 4.95
CA LEU A 128 15.64 8.40 5.90
C LEU A 128 16.86 7.64 5.37
N PHE A 129 16.88 7.33 4.07
CA PHE A 129 18.02 6.67 3.44
C PHE A 129 19.16 7.61 3.05
N THR A 130 18.89 8.90 2.81
CA THR A 130 19.88 9.88 2.35
C THR A 130 20.58 10.64 3.49
N VAL A 131 20.05 10.57 4.73
CA VAL A 131 20.73 11.21 5.87
C VAL A 131 22.15 10.68 6.04
N LYS A 132 23.11 11.57 6.18
CA LYS A 132 24.54 11.22 6.30
C LYS A 132 24.88 10.40 7.55
N ARG A 133 24.11 10.60 8.63
CA ARG A 133 24.27 9.81 9.87
C ARG A 133 23.41 8.57 9.78
N SER A 134 24.01 7.41 10.06
CA SER A 134 23.25 6.17 10.24
C SER A 134 22.20 6.38 11.34
N LEU A 135 20.98 5.97 11.07
CA LEU A 135 19.97 5.82 12.12
C LEU A 135 20.50 4.75 13.08
N THR A 136 20.71 5.11 14.33
CA THR A 136 21.06 4.16 15.38
C THR A 136 19.92 4.16 16.40
N GLN A 137 19.64 2.98 16.96
CA GLN A 137 18.58 2.78 17.94
C GLN A 137 18.69 3.76 19.12
N GLN A 138 19.91 4.10 19.53
CA GLN A 138 20.22 5.04 20.63
C GLN A 138 19.79 6.51 20.38
N LYS A 139 19.27 6.87 19.21
CA LYS A 139 18.85 8.24 18.89
C LYS A 139 17.35 8.40 18.79
N LEU A 140 16.60 7.34 19.02
CA LEU A 140 15.13 7.35 18.99
C LEU A 140 14.54 7.19 20.40
N ASP A 141 15.39 6.95 21.40
CA ASP A 141 15.05 6.99 22.82
C ASP A 141 15.37 8.41 23.37
#